data_1f935b989a2e6633e4672d7a27c3d48e
#
_entry.id   1f935b989a2e6633e4672d7a27c3d48e
#
_cell.length_a   1.000
_cell.length_b   1.000
_cell.length_c   1.000
_cell.angle_alpha   90.00
_cell.angle_beta   90.00
_cell.angle_gamma   90.00
#
_symmetry.space_group_name_H-M   'P 1'
#
loop_
_entity.id
_entity.type
_entity.pdbx_description
1 polymer ?
#
loop_
_entity_poly.entity_id
_entity_poly.type
_entity_poly.pdbx_seq_one_letter_code
_entity_poly.pdbx_strand_id
1 'polypeptide(L)'
;MPNKETHRAFNQLLNTFLEINNKEEELAQDGTSSIKLVPIFLYNDTDKKLKVEFKIGNEQLTKINNLPDFFERMLNREKYKYNNVLEFIHEENAFEEQSRPLLKFLLKYAEIIKYANDVNNNYAYYGRNFNVNNVVLSNTGLDELFEILKGKTVEFETKTGERKIQFIDEPIDIKFILEKSDESTYCLTPNIDVYGYDIFYGKNYSYFLIDNKMHKCLPKVENRNLELLEVYKKNYTQSIVFNENNLRNFFAIVVPKIKDNFEIKNIDKEQIEKYMPKDLYVKIYLDYNEKGYIIADIKFCYGNVEFNPIKNVNLEITRNAIQENEVLDTFVQTGFMLDSANARLVLANDEKIYNFLSKEIEDYMKKFEVLVAEDFKKKDIKKIKIINCHLGQGA
;
A
#
# COMPACT_ATOMS: atom_id res chain seq x y z
N MET A 1 -13.94 21.40 69.57
CA MET A 1 -13.69 22.51 68.62
C MET A 1 -12.91 21.92 67.43
N PRO A 2 -13.31 22.10 66.23
CA PRO A 2 -12.51 21.58 65.10
C PRO A 2 -11.19 22.32 65.01
N ASN A 3 -10.11 21.58 64.82
CA ASN A 3 -8.72 22.05 64.82
C ASN A 3 -8.48 23.01 63.65
N LYS A 4 -7.60 24.01 63.82
CA LYS A 4 -7.27 25.00 62.77
C LYS A 4 -6.87 24.38 61.41
N GLU A 5 -6.32 23.18 61.45
CA GLU A 5 -5.94 22.39 60.24
C GLU A 5 -7.13 21.88 59.46
N THR A 6 -8.22 21.45 60.12
CA THR A 6 -9.47 21.04 59.48
C THR A 6 -10.18 22.19 58.76
N HIS A 7 -10.13 23.40 59.33
CA HIS A 7 -10.65 24.59 58.69
C HIS A 7 -9.83 25.01 57.46
N ARG A 8 -8.51 24.82 57.50
CA ARG A 8 -7.63 25.12 56.36
C ARG A 8 -7.87 24.15 55.19
N ALA A 9 -7.99 22.86 55.48
CA ALA A 9 -8.26 21.84 54.47
C ALA A 9 -9.66 22.03 53.84
N PHE A 10 -10.65 22.39 54.64
CA PHE A 10 -12.01 22.70 54.13
C PHE A 10 -12.05 23.95 53.27
N ASN A 11 -11.33 25.01 53.61
CA ASN A 11 -11.24 26.20 52.80
C ASN A 11 -10.46 25.95 51.49
N GLN A 12 -9.43 25.10 51.52
CA GLN A 12 -8.77 24.65 50.28
C GLN A 12 -9.72 23.85 49.37
N LEU A 13 -10.50 22.92 49.94
CA LEU A 13 -11.52 22.18 49.22
C LEU A 13 -12.55 23.10 48.57
N LEU A 14 -13.10 24.08 49.34
CA LEU A 14 -14.05 25.05 48.80
C LEU A 14 -13.48 25.89 47.65
N ASN A 15 -12.25 26.38 47.83
CA ASN A 15 -11.59 27.17 46.76
C ASN A 15 -11.37 26.32 45.50
N THR A 16 -10.96 25.08 45.66
CA THR A 16 -10.81 24.16 44.51
C THR A 16 -12.12 23.96 43.75
N PHE A 17 -13.23 23.75 44.48
CA PHE A 17 -14.55 23.59 43.86
C PHE A 17 -15.11 24.89 43.25
N LEU A 18 -14.83 26.04 43.86
CA LEU A 18 -15.18 27.35 43.29
C LEU A 18 -14.39 27.63 41.99
N GLU A 19 -13.11 27.26 41.95
CA GLU A 19 -12.30 27.35 40.75
C GLU A 19 -12.82 26.42 39.64
N ILE A 20 -13.28 25.20 40.00
CA ILE A 20 -13.90 24.25 39.04
C ILE A 20 -15.21 24.83 38.51
N ASN A 21 -16.11 25.35 39.36
CA ASN A 21 -17.37 25.93 38.95
C ASN A 21 -17.17 27.17 38.05
N ASN A 22 -16.22 28.04 38.40
CA ASN A 22 -15.88 29.20 37.55
C ASN A 22 -15.35 28.79 36.18
N LYS A 23 -14.54 27.73 36.10
CA LYS A 23 -14.12 27.15 34.82
C LYS A 23 -15.29 26.57 34.02
N GLU A 24 -16.23 25.89 34.68
CA GLU A 24 -17.44 25.35 34.01
C GLU A 24 -18.34 26.46 33.49
N GLU A 25 -18.48 27.57 34.20
CA GLU A 25 -19.24 28.75 33.74
C GLU A 25 -18.54 29.48 32.58
N GLU A 26 -17.22 29.61 32.58
CA GLU A 26 -16.45 30.14 31.44
C GLU A 26 -16.59 29.25 30.22
N LEU A 27 -16.55 27.92 30.37
CA LEU A 27 -16.75 26.95 29.30
C LEU A 27 -18.16 27.04 28.67
N ALA A 28 -19.18 27.35 29.48
CA ALA A 28 -20.56 27.48 28.99
C ALA A 28 -20.81 28.77 28.19
N GLN A 29 -20.00 29.80 28.36
CA GLN A 29 -20.16 31.10 27.67
C GLN A 29 -19.44 31.20 26.32
N ASP A 30 -18.42 30.37 26.06
CA ASP A 30 -17.56 30.45 24.85
C ASP A 30 -18.05 29.60 23.65
N GLY A 31 -19.35 29.32 23.58
CA GLY A 31 -19.99 28.36 22.70
C GLY A 31 -19.99 28.64 21.17
N THR A 32 -19.02 29.33 20.60
CA THR A 32 -18.89 29.45 19.15
C THR A 32 -17.67 28.70 18.64
N SER A 33 -17.92 27.54 18.05
CA SER A 33 -16.88 26.76 17.34
C SER A 33 -16.38 27.54 16.13
N SER A 34 -15.28 28.22 16.25
CA SER A 34 -14.74 29.09 15.18
C SER A 34 -13.26 28.86 14.88
N ILE A 35 -12.59 28.00 15.64
CA ILE A 35 -11.15 27.78 15.49
C ILE A 35 -10.89 26.81 14.34
N LYS A 36 -10.14 27.28 13.36
CA LYS A 36 -9.62 26.47 12.26
C LYS A 36 -8.29 25.84 12.65
N LEU A 37 -8.08 24.60 12.25
CA LEU A 37 -6.79 23.91 12.31
C LEU A 37 -6.38 23.57 10.88
N VAL A 38 -5.19 24.05 10.48
CA VAL A 38 -4.68 23.91 9.11
C VAL A 38 -3.30 23.27 9.13
N PRO A 39 -3.06 22.19 8.38
CA PRO A 39 -1.74 21.56 8.27
C PRO A 39 -0.88 22.28 7.25
N ILE A 40 0.44 22.31 7.48
CA ILE A 40 1.47 22.71 6.54
C ILE A 40 2.41 21.55 6.37
N PHE A 41 2.57 21.07 5.16
CA PHE A 41 3.55 20.06 4.87
C PHE A 41 4.93 20.65 4.65
N LEU A 42 5.94 20.06 5.25
CA LEU A 42 7.35 20.39 5.07
C LEU A 42 8.05 19.21 4.41
N TYR A 43 8.68 19.43 3.28
CA TYR A 43 9.45 18.42 2.59
C TYR A 43 10.87 18.87 2.32
N ASN A 44 11.80 17.99 2.68
CA ASN A 44 13.21 18.19 2.41
C ASN A 44 13.74 17.04 1.55
N ASP A 45 14.17 17.34 0.34
CA ASP A 45 14.72 16.38 -0.62
C ASP A 45 15.96 15.64 -0.10
N THR A 46 16.64 16.20 0.89
CA THR A 46 17.88 15.62 1.44
C THR A 46 17.59 14.43 2.36
N ASP A 47 16.63 14.54 3.26
CA ASP A 47 16.25 13.47 4.20
C ASP A 47 15.02 12.68 3.74
N LYS A 48 14.38 13.12 2.66
CA LYS A 48 13.18 12.53 2.04
C LYS A 48 12.05 12.26 3.04
N LYS A 49 12.02 13.02 4.14
CA LYS A 49 11.00 12.91 5.18
C LYS A 49 9.96 13.98 5.00
N LEU A 50 8.70 13.53 5.04
CA LEU A 50 7.56 14.42 5.06
C LEU A 50 7.22 14.74 6.51
N LYS A 51 7.14 16.04 6.84
CA LYS A 51 6.78 16.55 8.16
C LYS A 51 5.53 17.41 8.04
N VAL A 52 4.81 17.58 9.12
CA VAL A 52 3.62 18.43 9.18
C VAL A 52 3.69 19.36 10.38
N GLU A 53 3.57 20.64 10.13
CA GLU A 53 3.30 21.69 11.12
C GLU A 53 1.81 22.05 11.09
N PHE A 54 1.35 22.75 12.11
CA PHE A 54 -0.06 23.12 12.24
C PHE A 54 -0.20 24.60 12.55
N LYS A 55 -1.17 25.24 11.89
CA LYS A 55 -1.64 26.60 12.20
C LYS A 55 -3.05 26.53 12.78
N ILE A 56 -3.31 27.40 13.78
CA ILE A 56 -4.63 27.58 14.39
C ILE A 56 -5.06 29.02 14.33
N GLY A 57 -6.36 29.26 14.29
CA GLY A 57 -6.94 30.60 14.33
C GLY A 57 -8.33 30.65 13.71
N ASN A 58 -8.90 31.84 13.69
CA ASN A 58 -10.14 32.14 12.97
C ASN A 58 -9.86 32.91 11.67
N GLU A 59 -9.68 34.20 11.71
CA GLU A 59 -9.31 35.02 10.53
C GLU A 59 -7.80 35.06 10.30
N GLN A 60 -7.01 35.09 11.37
CA GLN A 60 -5.55 35.04 11.31
C GLN A 60 -5.04 33.72 11.89
N LEU A 61 -4.18 33.03 11.14
CA LEU A 61 -3.62 31.75 11.54
C LEU A 61 -2.25 31.93 12.20
N THR A 62 -2.04 31.28 13.32
CA THR A 62 -0.80 31.27 14.10
C THR A 62 -0.23 29.84 14.15
N LYS A 63 1.08 29.67 13.97
CA LYS A 63 1.74 28.35 14.09
C LYS A 63 1.70 27.85 15.56
N ILE A 64 1.47 26.55 15.72
CA ILE A 64 1.64 25.86 17.01
C ILE A 64 3.13 25.55 17.18
N ASN A 65 3.79 26.29 18.09
CA ASN A 65 5.24 26.19 18.26
C ASN A 65 5.70 25.03 19.15
N ASN A 66 4.80 24.45 19.94
CA ASN A 66 5.09 23.34 20.84
C ASN A 66 3.88 22.40 20.89
N LEU A 67 3.99 21.23 20.27
CA LEU A 67 2.92 20.23 20.22
C LEU A 67 2.64 19.58 21.59
N PRO A 68 3.66 19.20 22.40
CA PRO A 68 3.44 18.73 23.76
C PRO A 68 2.64 19.72 24.63
N ASP A 69 3.00 21.01 24.62
CA ASP A 69 2.26 22.03 25.40
C ASP A 69 0.83 22.21 24.90
N PHE A 70 0.63 22.13 23.58
CA PHE A 70 -0.71 22.19 22.98
C PHE A 70 -1.56 21.00 23.48
N PHE A 71 -0.99 19.80 23.52
CA PHE A 71 -1.66 18.61 24.03
C PHE A 71 -2.05 18.76 25.53
N GLU A 72 -1.14 19.28 26.36
CA GLU A 72 -1.42 19.55 27.78
C GLU A 72 -2.58 20.53 27.96
N ARG A 73 -2.59 21.61 27.18
CA ARG A 73 -3.69 22.60 27.23
C ARG A 73 -5.04 21.96 26.85
N MET A 74 -5.05 21.07 25.86
CA MET A 74 -6.25 20.33 25.48
C MET A 74 -6.74 19.40 26.58
N LEU A 75 -5.83 18.70 27.28
CA LEU A 75 -6.15 17.82 28.41
C LEU A 75 -6.76 18.59 29.58
N ASN A 76 -6.17 19.75 29.88
CA ASN A 76 -6.53 20.56 31.03
C ASN A 76 -7.66 21.55 30.75
N ARG A 77 -8.19 21.60 29.51
CA ARG A 77 -9.16 22.62 29.06
C ARG A 77 -8.69 24.02 29.41
N GLU A 78 -7.43 24.32 29.12
CA GLU A 78 -6.79 25.56 29.52
C GLU A 78 -7.19 26.69 28.56
N LYS A 79 -7.56 27.87 29.12
CA LYS A 79 -7.70 29.11 28.37
C LYS A 79 -6.32 29.67 28.10
N TYR A 80 -5.96 29.85 26.83
CA TYR A 80 -4.62 30.30 26.44
C TYR A 80 -4.69 31.31 25.30
N LYS A 81 -3.81 32.32 25.39
CA LYS A 81 -3.69 33.41 24.42
C LYS A 81 -2.48 33.21 23.52
N TYR A 82 -2.75 33.04 22.23
CA TYR A 82 -1.74 33.04 21.18
C TYR A 82 -1.52 34.44 20.63
N ASN A 83 -0.33 34.98 20.86
CA ASN A 83 -0.05 36.38 20.48
C ASN A 83 -1.08 37.34 21.08
N ASN A 84 -1.34 38.44 20.42
CA ASN A 84 -2.32 39.44 20.91
C ASN A 84 -3.73 39.28 20.30
N VAL A 85 -3.95 38.25 19.49
CA VAL A 85 -5.12 38.20 18.58
C VAL A 85 -6.03 37.00 18.84
N LEU A 86 -5.49 35.83 19.27
CA LEU A 86 -6.23 34.61 19.42
C LEU A 86 -6.20 34.13 20.87
N GLU A 87 -7.36 34.08 21.52
CA GLU A 87 -7.55 33.50 22.86
C GLU A 87 -8.76 32.58 22.86
N PHE A 88 -8.62 31.35 23.35
CA PHE A 88 -9.73 30.40 23.44
C PHE A 88 -9.46 29.33 24.51
N ILE A 89 -10.52 28.60 24.90
CA ILE A 89 -10.41 27.43 25.76
C ILE A 89 -10.10 26.21 24.88
N HIS A 90 -9.05 25.48 25.25
CA HIS A 90 -8.59 24.29 24.52
C HIS A 90 -9.51 23.09 24.72
N GLU A 91 -10.59 23.04 23.97
CA GLU A 91 -11.51 21.90 23.95
C GLU A 91 -11.95 21.58 22.51
N GLU A 92 -12.41 20.34 22.25
CA GLU A 92 -12.80 19.91 20.91
C GLU A 92 -13.90 20.78 20.30
N ASN A 93 -14.83 21.28 21.14
CA ASN A 93 -15.94 22.10 20.69
C ASN A 93 -15.54 23.50 20.24
N ALA A 94 -14.39 24.02 20.65
CA ALA A 94 -13.88 25.31 20.15
C ALA A 94 -13.49 25.25 18.67
N PHE A 95 -13.23 24.04 18.12
CA PHE A 95 -12.81 23.86 16.75
C PHE A 95 -13.99 23.64 15.80
N GLU A 96 -13.90 24.22 14.61
CA GLU A 96 -14.84 23.94 13.51
C GLU A 96 -14.95 22.44 13.26
N GLU A 97 -16.13 21.95 12.93
CA GLU A 97 -16.39 20.53 12.68
C GLU A 97 -15.43 19.91 11.66
N GLN A 98 -15.10 20.68 10.61
CA GLN A 98 -14.18 20.25 9.56
C GLN A 98 -12.72 20.13 10.06
N SER A 99 -12.36 20.79 11.15
CA SER A 99 -11.01 20.76 11.77
C SER A 99 -10.86 19.61 12.81
N ARG A 100 -11.94 19.08 13.34
CA ARG A 100 -11.91 18.07 14.41
C ARG A 100 -11.20 16.76 14.01
N PRO A 101 -11.35 16.21 12.80
CA PRO A 101 -10.57 15.04 12.40
C PRO A 101 -9.07 15.31 12.41
N LEU A 102 -8.65 16.49 11.97
CA LEU A 102 -7.26 16.90 11.98
C LEU A 102 -6.75 17.15 13.43
N LEU A 103 -7.61 17.68 14.30
CA LEU A 103 -7.32 17.84 15.73
C LEU A 103 -7.05 16.49 16.39
N LYS A 104 -7.89 15.49 16.14
CA LYS A 104 -7.70 14.12 16.65
C LYS A 104 -6.37 13.52 16.19
N PHE A 105 -6.05 13.71 14.91
CA PHE A 105 -4.75 13.32 14.38
C PHE A 105 -3.60 14.03 15.12
N LEU A 106 -3.66 15.34 15.25
CA LEU A 106 -2.65 16.13 15.94
C LEU A 106 -2.45 15.68 17.38
N LEU A 107 -3.52 15.53 18.16
CA LEU A 107 -3.47 15.14 19.56
C LEU A 107 -2.84 13.76 19.77
N LYS A 108 -3.18 12.79 18.92
CA LYS A 108 -2.58 11.45 18.93
C LYS A 108 -1.05 11.51 18.77
N TYR A 109 -0.55 12.32 17.84
CA TYR A 109 0.90 12.43 17.62
C TYR A 109 1.57 13.31 18.68
N ALA A 110 0.92 14.37 19.15
CA ALA A 110 1.42 15.21 20.22
C ALA A 110 1.58 14.43 21.55
N GLU A 111 0.65 13.54 21.86
CA GLU A 111 0.73 12.60 23.00
C GLU A 111 1.95 11.67 22.87
N ILE A 112 2.16 11.08 21.70
CA ILE A 112 3.32 10.20 21.44
C ILE A 112 4.63 10.97 21.62
N ILE A 113 4.72 12.19 21.08
CA ILE A 113 5.90 13.06 21.20
C ILE A 113 6.14 13.42 22.66
N LYS A 114 5.10 13.79 23.39
CA LYS A 114 5.20 14.08 24.82
C LYS A 114 5.72 12.89 25.59
N TYR A 115 5.12 11.73 25.43
CA TYR A 115 5.56 10.50 26.09
C TYR A 115 7.03 10.18 25.80
N ALA A 116 7.45 10.29 24.54
CA ALA A 116 8.83 10.08 24.14
C ALA A 116 9.80 11.07 24.83
N ASN A 117 9.39 12.35 24.96
CA ASN A 117 10.17 13.37 25.68
C ASN A 117 10.25 13.05 27.17
N ASP A 118 9.17 12.64 27.82
CA ASP A 118 9.12 12.30 29.25
C ASP A 118 10.02 11.10 29.56
N VAL A 119 10.01 10.06 28.71
CA VAL A 119 10.92 8.91 28.84
C VAL A 119 12.37 9.33 28.66
N ASN A 120 12.69 10.14 27.67
CA ASN A 120 14.07 10.60 27.41
C ASN A 120 14.59 11.52 28.53
N ASN A 121 13.73 12.38 29.10
CA ASN A 121 14.10 13.27 30.21
C ASN A 121 14.43 12.50 31.50
N ASN A 122 13.83 11.33 31.72
CA ASN A 122 14.14 10.46 32.85
C ASN A 122 15.53 9.83 32.74
N TYR A 123 16.12 9.76 31.56
CA TYR A 123 17.48 9.23 31.34
C TYR A 123 18.53 10.32 31.08
N ALA A 124 18.12 11.56 30.86
CA ALA A 124 19.04 12.65 30.56
C ALA A 124 19.33 13.48 31.84
N TYR A 125 20.60 13.53 32.26
CA TYR A 125 21.11 14.33 33.38
C TYR A 125 20.93 15.86 33.17
N TYR A 126 20.45 16.28 32.02
CA TYR A 126 20.11 17.68 31.68
C TYR A 126 18.75 17.69 31.00
N GLY A 127 17.72 18.06 31.74
CA GLY A 127 16.36 18.25 31.23
C GLY A 127 16.31 19.32 30.14
N ARG A 128 16.34 18.89 28.89
CA ARG A 128 16.01 19.73 27.74
C ARG A 128 14.61 19.33 27.27
N ASN A 129 13.62 20.16 27.60
CA ASN A 129 12.35 20.13 26.92
C ASN A 129 12.59 20.45 25.44
N PHE A 130 12.47 19.45 24.57
CA PHE A 130 12.56 19.70 23.15
C PHE A 130 11.24 20.33 22.68
N ASN A 131 11.29 21.60 22.28
CA ASN A 131 10.18 22.22 21.56
C ASN A 131 10.05 21.50 20.23
N VAL A 132 9.00 20.69 20.08
CA VAL A 132 8.68 20.00 18.84
C VAL A 132 7.46 20.68 18.24
N ASN A 133 7.64 21.34 17.09
CA ASN A 133 6.59 22.07 16.39
C ASN A 133 6.04 21.29 15.17
N ASN A 134 6.58 20.13 14.87
CA ASN A 134 6.16 19.32 13.71
C ASN A 134 6.07 17.85 14.05
N VAL A 135 5.25 17.14 13.28
CA VAL A 135 5.12 15.68 13.28
C VAL A 135 5.89 15.14 12.08
N VAL A 136 6.86 14.26 12.30
CA VAL A 136 7.46 13.45 11.24
C VAL A 136 6.49 12.34 10.89
N LEU A 137 5.97 12.34 9.67
CA LEU A 137 4.97 11.37 9.26
C LEU A 137 5.56 9.97 9.14
N SER A 138 4.96 9.04 9.87
CA SER A 138 5.13 7.61 9.61
C SER A 138 4.29 7.18 8.39
N ASN A 139 4.57 5.98 7.85
CA ASN A 139 3.77 5.44 6.75
C ASN A 139 2.27 5.36 7.10
N THR A 140 1.94 4.94 8.32
CA THR A 140 0.54 4.92 8.81
C THR A 140 -0.03 6.32 8.96
N GLY A 141 0.79 7.27 9.46
CA GLY A 141 0.37 8.66 9.62
C GLY A 141 0.10 9.35 8.29
N LEU A 142 0.82 8.99 7.24
CA LEU A 142 0.57 9.52 5.90
C LEU A 142 -0.78 9.02 5.35
N ASP A 143 -1.09 7.72 5.49
CA ASP A 143 -2.38 7.17 5.07
C ASP A 143 -3.54 7.85 5.81
N GLU A 144 -3.41 8.01 7.14
CA GLU A 144 -4.43 8.62 7.99
C GLU A 144 -4.66 10.10 7.64
N LEU A 145 -3.56 10.84 7.44
CA LEU A 145 -3.64 12.27 7.11
C LEU A 145 -4.19 12.50 5.70
N PHE A 146 -3.87 11.63 4.74
CA PHE A 146 -4.42 11.70 3.39
C PHE A 146 -5.95 11.59 3.41
N GLU A 147 -6.53 10.65 4.17
CA GLU A 147 -7.98 10.48 4.26
C GLU A 147 -8.67 11.72 4.88
N ILE A 148 -8.02 12.39 5.85
CA ILE A 148 -8.54 13.64 6.44
C ILE A 148 -8.50 14.81 5.44
N LEU A 149 -7.50 14.83 4.57
CA LEU A 149 -7.23 15.94 3.64
C LEU A 149 -7.77 15.71 2.22
N LYS A 150 -8.33 14.54 1.96
CA LYS A 150 -8.93 14.19 0.67
C LYS A 150 -9.85 15.29 0.15
N GLY A 151 -9.62 15.73 -1.08
CA GLY A 151 -10.35 16.82 -1.72
C GLY A 151 -9.95 18.24 -1.28
N LYS A 152 -9.09 18.37 -0.26
CA LYS A 152 -8.64 19.67 0.26
C LYS A 152 -7.34 20.11 -0.40
N THR A 153 -7.07 21.41 -0.33
CA THR A 153 -5.80 22.02 -0.74
C THR A 153 -5.06 22.52 0.49
N VAL A 154 -3.79 22.18 0.60
CA VAL A 154 -2.93 22.54 1.75
C VAL A 154 -1.65 23.22 1.32
N GLU A 155 -1.03 23.94 2.25
CA GLU A 155 0.29 24.55 2.08
C GLU A 155 1.38 23.46 2.12
N PHE A 156 2.35 23.57 1.23
CA PHE A 156 3.49 22.66 1.11
C PHE A 156 4.77 23.48 0.95
N GLU A 157 5.61 23.44 1.96
CA GLU A 157 6.88 24.15 2.00
C GLU A 157 8.02 23.21 1.59
N THR A 158 8.84 23.66 0.66
CA THR A 158 10.07 23.00 0.23
C THR A 158 11.24 23.95 0.34
N LYS A 159 12.45 23.48 0.14
CA LYS A 159 13.64 24.35 0.06
C LYS A 159 13.56 25.41 -1.07
N THR A 160 12.80 25.12 -2.11
CA THR A 160 12.65 26.00 -3.28
C THR A 160 11.49 26.97 -3.18
N GLY A 161 10.67 26.89 -2.11
CA GLY A 161 9.56 27.80 -1.87
C GLY A 161 8.29 27.10 -1.39
N GLU A 162 7.26 27.90 -1.24
CA GLU A 162 5.92 27.49 -0.82
C GLU A 162 5.03 27.26 -2.04
N ARG A 163 4.20 26.23 -2.00
CA ARG A 163 3.19 25.91 -3.00
C ARG A 163 1.94 25.34 -2.34
N LYS A 164 0.83 25.32 -3.05
CA LYS A 164 -0.42 24.69 -2.59
C LYS A 164 -0.60 23.36 -3.31
N ILE A 165 -0.91 22.31 -2.55
CA ILE A 165 -1.10 20.96 -3.07
C ILE A 165 -2.51 20.49 -2.78
N GLN A 166 -3.17 19.96 -3.81
CA GLN A 166 -4.49 19.35 -3.72
C GLN A 166 -4.37 17.84 -3.51
N PHE A 167 -5.10 17.30 -2.53
CA PHE A 167 -5.17 15.85 -2.26
C PHE A 167 -6.28 15.21 -3.08
N ILE A 168 -5.92 14.28 -3.96
CA ILE A 168 -6.82 13.68 -4.94
C ILE A 168 -6.87 12.16 -4.74
N ASP A 169 -8.07 11.62 -4.49
CA ASP A 169 -8.31 10.17 -4.32
C ASP A 169 -8.55 9.47 -5.67
N GLU A 170 -7.74 9.82 -6.64
CA GLU A 170 -7.74 9.19 -7.95
C GLU A 170 -6.30 8.84 -8.31
N PRO A 171 -6.04 7.64 -8.83
CA PRO A 171 -4.72 7.26 -9.28
C PRO A 171 -4.31 8.11 -10.48
N ILE A 172 -3.02 8.35 -10.61
CA ILE A 172 -2.48 8.98 -11.80
C ILE A 172 -2.46 7.98 -12.96
N ASP A 173 -2.88 8.42 -14.15
CA ASP A 173 -2.80 7.61 -15.38
C ASP A 173 -1.37 7.64 -15.95
N ILE A 174 -0.58 6.67 -15.53
CA ILE A 174 0.80 6.48 -16.01
C ILE A 174 0.78 5.49 -17.16
N LYS A 175 1.27 5.91 -18.33
CA LYS A 175 1.40 5.06 -19.51
C LYS A 175 2.84 5.00 -19.97
N PHE A 176 3.27 3.83 -20.41
CA PHE A 176 4.57 3.60 -21.05
C PHE A 176 4.38 3.39 -22.52
N ILE A 177 4.99 4.23 -23.31
CA ILE A 177 4.81 4.29 -24.76
C ILE A 177 6.06 3.70 -25.41
N LEU A 178 5.88 2.63 -26.18
CA LEU A 178 6.92 2.05 -27.02
C LEU A 178 6.83 2.65 -28.41
N GLU A 179 7.92 3.25 -28.87
CA GLU A 179 8.07 3.79 -30.21
C GLU A 179 9.34 3.27 -30.86
N LYS A 180 9.36 3.23 -32.19
CA LYS A 180 10.56 2.95 -32.95
C LYS A 180 11.30 4.25 -33.22
N SER A 181 12.56 4.36 -32.77
CA SER A 181 13.36 5.58 -32.95
C SER A 181 14.17 5.57 -34.23
N ASP A 182 14.65 4.38 -34.67
CA ASP A 182 15.34 4.17 -35.94
C ASP A 182 15.12 2.74 -36.47
N GLU A 183 15.84 2.31 -37.52
CA GLU A 183 15.60 1.01 -38.16
C GLU A 183 15.66 -0.19 -37.20
N SER A 184 16.53 -0.16 -36.18
CA SER A 184 16.78 -1.29 -35.28
C SER A 184 16.60 -0.96 -33.79
N THR A 185 16.20 0.28 -33.47
CA THR A 185 16.20 0.80 -32.10
C THR A 185 14.77 1.18 -31.68
N TYR A 186 14.43 0.80 -30.49
CA TYR A 186 13.13 1.06 -29.84
C TYR A 186 13.33 1.90 -28.58
N CYS A 187 12.34 2.72 -28.28
CA CYS A 187 12.37 3.66 -27.17
C CYS A 187 11.10 3.47 -26.34
N LEU A 188 11.26 3.24 -25.04
CA LEU A 188 10.18 3.19 -24.07
C LEU A 188 10.19 4.47 -23.24
N THR A 189 9.10 5.24 -23.27
CA THR A 189 9.00 6.55 -22.62
C THR A 189 7.71 6.61 -21.80
N PRO A 190 7.75 7.03 -20.51
CA PRO A 190 6.53 7.31 -19.76
C PRO A 190 5.87 8.60 -20.24
N ASN A 191 4.52 8.68 -20.14
CA ASN A 191 3.75 9.87 -20.48
C ASN A 191 3.89 11.03 -19.48
N ILE A 192 4.75 10.88 -18.46
CA ILE A 192 5.01 11.87 -17.42
C ILE A 192 6.50 12.25 -17.41
N ASP A 193 6.79 13.47 -16.95
CA ASP A 193 8.18 13.88 -16.70
C ASP A 193 8.75 13.14 -15.49
N VAL A 194 9.81 12.36 -15.72
CA VAL A 194 10.48 11.54 -14.69
C VAL A 194 11.11 12.36 -13.58
N TYR A 195 11.41 13.62 -13.84
CA TYR A 195 12.02 14.54 -12.87
C TYR A 195 10.99 15.43 -12.16
N GLY A 196 9.77 15.48 -12.67
CA GLY A 196 8.70 16.36 -12.21
C GLY A 196 7.83 15.82 -11.08
N TYR A 197 8.16 14.67 -10.49
CA TYR A 197 7.34 14.06 -9.45
C TYR A 197 8.11 13.58 -8.22
N ASP A 198 7.41 13.47 -7.10
CA ASP A 198 7.84 12.78 -5.88
C ASP A 198 6.88 11.65 -5.52
N ILE A 199 7.42 10.59 -4.87
CA ILE A 199 6.62 9.49 -4.37
C ILE A 199 6.82 9.38 -2.85
N PHE A 200 5.71 9.30 -2.13
CA PHE A 200 5.68 9.04 -0.69
C PHE A 200 4.97 7.70 -0.45
N TYR A 201 5.50 6.92 0.48
CA TYR A 201 4.97 5.60 0.78
C TYR A 201 4.21 5.61 2.10
N GLY A 202 2.90 5.35 2.04
CA GLY A 202 2.09 4.98 3.17
C GLY A 202 2.31 3.52 3.57
N LYS A 203 1.53 3.06 4.55
CA LYS A 203 1.48 1.64 4.94
C LYS A 203 0.71 0.81 3.90
N ASN A 204 -0.43 1.33 3.44
CA ASN A 204 -1.36 0.64 2.56
C ASN A 204 -1.37 1.21 1.13
N TYR A 205 -0.86 2.44 0.92
CA TYR A 205 -0.92 3.14 -0.36
C TYR A 205 0.40 3.81 -0.70
N SER A 206 0.58 4.14 -1.97
CA SER A 206 1.60 5.06 -2.44
C SER A 206 0.96 6.38 -2.82
N TYR A 207 1.66 7.49 -2.62
CA TYR A 207 1.17 8.84 -2.90
C TYR A 207 2.10 9.51 -3.89
N PHE A 208 1.54 9.94 -5.00
CA PHE A 208 2.28 10.48 -6.12
C PHE A 208 2.04 11.99 -6.20
N LEU A 209 3.09 12.77 -5.98
CA LEU A 209 3.03 14.23 -6.04
C LEU A 209 3.55 14.71 -7.39
N ILE A 210 2.66 15.22 -8.22
CA ILE A 210 2.94 15.80 -9.53
C ILE A 210 2.01 16.99 -9.79
N ASP A 211 2.47 18.02 -10.46
CA ASP A 211 1.67 19.20 -10.86
C ASP A 211 0.83 19.80 -9.73
N ASN A 212 1.42 19.89 -8.53
CA ASN A 212 0.75 20.35 -7.29
C ASN A 212 -0.48 19.52 -6.88
N LYS A 213 -0.51 18.26 -7.26
CA LYS A 213 -1.53 17.28 -6.88
C LYS A 213 -0.89 16.07 -6.22
N MET A 214 -1.43 15.64 -5.09
CA MET A 214 -1.02 14.40 -4.43
C MET A 214 -2.08 13.33 -4.72
N HIS A 215 -1.75 12.42 -5.60
CA HIS A 215 -2.61 11.31 -6.04
C HIS A 215 -2.41 10.08 -5.17
N LYS A 216 -3.51 9.43 -4.76
CA LYS A 216 -3.49 8.15 -4.07
C LYS A 216 -3.41 7.02 -5.09
N CYS A 217 -2.38 6.20 -4.98
CA CYS A 217 -2.12 5.07 -5.87
C CYS A 217 -2.14 3.75 -5.10
N LEU A 218 -2.18 2.63 -5.83
CA LEU A 218 -2.05 1.29 -5.25
C LEU A 218 -0.78 1.16 -4.40
N PRO A 219 -0.74 0.19 -3.47
CA PRO A 219 0.46 -0.13 -2.71
C PRO A 219 1.67 -0.38 -3.61
N LYS A 220 2.87 -0.08 -3.12
CA LYS A 220 4.11 -0.27 -3.89
C LYS A 220 4.25 -1.70 -4.43
N VAL A 221 3.87 -2.70 -3.63
CA VAL A 221 3.97 -4.13 -4.00
C VAL A 221 3.06 -4.49 -5.17
N GLU A 222 1.94 -3.78 -5.33
CA GLU A 222 0.95 -4.02 -6.38
C GLU A 222 1.12 -3.08 -7.58
N ASN A 223 1.83 -1.97 -7.40
CA ASN A 223 1.99 -0.95 -8.43
C ASN A 223 3.31 -1.11 -9.19
N ARG A 224 3.30 -1.99 -10.21
CA ARG A 224 4.47 -2.26 -11.07
C ARG A 224 4.94 -1.04 -11.87
N ASN A 225 4.03 -0.10 -12.14
CA ASN A 225 4.38 1.14 -12.83
C ASN A 225 5.35 1.99 -12.01
N LEU A 226 5.20 2.04 -10.68
CA LEU A 226 6.13 2.75 -9.80
C LEU A 226 7.51 2.10 -9.80
N GLU A 227 7.60 0.77 -9.81
CA GLU A 227 8.87 0.06 -9.92
C GLU A 227 9.61 0.42 -11.23
N LEU A 228 8.87 0.48 -12.34
CA LEU A 228 9.45 0.85 -13.62
C LEU A 228 9.90 2.32 -13.64
N LEU A 229 9.11 3.25 -13.10
CA LEU A 229 9.49 4.66 -12.97
C LEU A 229 10.75 4.86 -12.12
N GLU A 230 10.94 4.05 -11.07
CA GLU A 230 12.19 4.08 -10.28
C GLU A 230 13.43 3.72 -11.13
N VAL A 231 13.27 2.85 -12.15
CA VAL A 231 14.37 2.52 -13.09
C VAL A 231 14.78 3.75 -13.89
N TYR A 232 13.81 4.52 -14.39
CA TYR A 232 14.10 5.77 -15.10
C TYR A 232 14.83 6.78 -14.20
N LYS A 233 14.33 7.01 -12.99
CA LYS A 233 14.97 7.91 -12.00
C LYS A 233 16.39 7.49 -11.66
N LYS A 234 16.62 6.22 -11.38
CA LYS A 234 17.94 5.69 -11.03
C LYS A 234 18.96 5.84 -12.15
N ASN A 235 18.52 5.76 -13.40
CA ASN A 235 19.37 5.88 -14.58
C ASN A 235 19.42 7.32 -15.13
N TYR A 236 18.79 8.27 -14.48
CA TYR A 236 18.74 9.67 -14.92
C TYR A 236 18.32 9.81 -16.38
N THR A 237 17.29 9.07 -16.80
CA THR A 237 16.82 9.07 -18.18
C THR A 237 15.31 9.28 -18.27
N GLN A 238 14.86 10.03 -19.28
CA GLN A 238 13.45 10.16 -19.63
C GLN A 238 12.99 9.03 -20.55
N SER A 239 13.93 8.26 -21.10
CA SER A 239 13.65 7.25 -22.10
C SER A 239 14.61 6.08 -21.99
N ILE A 240 14.09 4.85 -22.05
CA ILE A 240 14.89 3.62 -22.11
C ILE A 240 14.99 3.16 -23.56
N VAL A 241 16.21 3.12 -24.06
CA VAL A 241 16.50 2.73 -25.45
C VAL A 241 17.06 1.31 -25.48
N PHE A 242 16.54 0.47 -26.39
CA PHE A 242 17.00 -0.89 -26.58
C PHE A 242 16.84 -1.35 -28.05
N ASN A 243 17.57 -2.39 -28.44
CA ASN A 243 17.56 -2.90 -29.79
C ASN A 243 16.53 -4.02 -30.01
N GLU A 244 16.35 -4.42 -31.27
CA GLU A 244 15.41 -5.47 -31.66
C GLU A 244 15.64 -6.80 -30.92
N ASN A 245 16.89 -7.16 -30.61
CA ASN A 245 17.20 -8.41 -29.89
C ASN A 245 16.61 -8.46 -28.47
N ASN A 246 16.34 -7.31 -27.86
CA ASN A 246 15.75 -7.21 -26.54
C ASN A 246 14.21 -7.25 -26.55
N LEU A 247 13.57 -7.05 -27.72
CA LEU A 247 12.10 -7.00 -27.81
C LEU A 247 11.43 -8.28 -27.28
N ARG A 248 11.98 -9.44 -27.61
CA ARG A 248 11.41 -10.72 -27.12
C ARG A 248 11.35 -10.78 -25.60
N ASN A 249 12.45 -10.43 -24.93
CA ASN A 249 12.50 -10.39 -23.47
C ASN A 249 11.61 -9.28 -22.91
N PHE A 250 11.56 -8.13 -23.55
CA PHE A 250 10.70 -7.02 -23.15
C PHE A 250 9.21 -7.44 -23.19
N PHE A 251 8.74 -8.02 -24.27
CA PHE A 251 7.37 -8.50 -24.39
C PHE A 251 7.06 -9.71 -23.49
N ALA A 252 8.03 -10.58 -23.23
CA ALA A 252 7.85 -11.75 -22.36
C ALA A 252 7.84 -11.40 -20.85
N ILE A 253 8.59 -10.37 -20.43
CA ILE A 253 8.85 -10.12 -19.00
C ILE A 253 8.24 -8.80 -18.52
N VAL A 254 8.38 -7.72 -19.31
CA VAL A 254 7.98 -6.37 -18.90
C VAL A 254 6.51 -6.09 -19.24
N VAL A 255 6.12 -6.28 -20.48
CA VAL A 255 4.77 -5.94 -20.96
C VAL A 255 3.65 -6.63 -20.17
N PRO A 256 3.73 -7.92 -19.79
CA PRO A 256 2.69 -8.56 -18.99
C PRO A 256 2.48 -7.89 -17.61
N LYS A 257 3.49 -7.23 -17.07
CA LYS A 257 3.43 -6.54 -15.76
C LYS A 257 2.81 -5.15 -15.85
N ILE A 258 2.82 -4.53 -17.03
CA ILE A 258 2.35 -3.18 -17.28
C ILE A 258 1.29 -3.11 -18.40
N LYS A 259 0.67 -4.24 -18.76
CA LYS A 259 -0.21 -4.37 -19.94
C LYS A 259 -1.31 -3.31 -20.02
N ASP A 260 -1.91 -2.96 -18.85
CA ASP A 260 -3.00 -1.99 -18.76
C ASP A 260 -2.51 -0.54 -18.93
N ASN A 261 -1.20 -0.33 -18.81
CA ASN A 261 -0.53 0.97 -18.89
C ASN A 261 0.52 1.01 -20.01
N PHE A 262 0.42 0.12 -20.99
CA PHE A 262 1.36 -0.01 -22.09
C PHE A 262 0.69 0.35 -23.41
N GLU A 263 1.32 1.23 -24.17
CA GLU A 263 0.88 1.63 -25.50
C GLU A 263 2.01 1.47 -26.52
N ILE A 264 1.65 1.14 -27.77
CA ILE A 264 2.57 1.09 -28.90
C ILE A 264 2.17 2.20 -29.85
N LYS A 265 3.12 3.05 -30.22
CA LYS A 265 2.91 4.14 -31.19
C LYS A 265 3.95 4.08 -32.31
N ASN A 266 3.54 4.46 -33.51
CA ASN A 266 4.43 4.60 -34.67
C ASN A 266 5.20 3.32 -35.04
N ILE A 267 4.65 2.15 -34.69
CA ILE A 267 5.21 0.84 -35.06
C ILE A 267 4.11 0.03 -35.74
N ASP A 268 4.45 -0.56 -36.88
CA ASP A 268 3.57 -1.50 -37.55
C ASP A 268 3.38 -2.76 -36.68
N LYS A 269 2.13 -3.13 -36.41
CA LYS A 269 1.80 -4.29 -35.59
C LYS A 269 2.41 -5.57 -36.09
N GLU A 270 2.45 -5.77 -37.42
CA GLU A 270 3.04 -6.97 -38.05
C GLU A 270 4.55 -7.10 -37.71
N GLN A 271 5.27 -5.98 -37.57
CA GLN A 271 6.71 -5.99 -37.26
C GLN A 271 7.00 -6.48 -35.84
N ILE A 272 6.09 -6.26 -34.89
CA ILE A 272 6.30 -6.63 -33.47
C ILE A 272 5.51 -7.87 -33.06
N GLU A 273 4.52 -8.31 -33.85
CA GLU A 273 3.68 -9.47 -33.53
C GLU A 273 4.50 -10.76 -33.29
N LYS A 274 5.61 -10.92 -34.03
CA LYS A 274 6.56 -12.04 -33.85
C LYS A 274 7.27 -12.05 -32.49
N TYR A 275 7.30 -10.90 -31.77
CA TYR A 275 7.92 -10.78 -30.43
C TYR A 275 6.90 -10.84 -29.31
N MET A 276 5.61 -10.67 -29.60
CA MET A 276 4.54 -10.77 -28.62
C MET A 276 4.38 -12.22 -28.14
N PRO A 277 4.24 -12.47 -26.84
CA PRO A 277 3.90 -13.80 -26.37
C PRO A 277 2.50 -14.16 -26.90
N LYS A 278 2.38 -15.35 -27.43
CA LYS A 278 1.08 -15.93 -27.74
C LYS A 278 0.37 -16.32 -26.43
N ASP A 279 -0.94 -16.54 -26.51
CA ASP A 279 -1.70 -17.00 -25.35
C ASP A 279 -1.18 -18.38 -24.92
N LEU A 280 -0.96 -18.53 -23.61
CA LEU A 280 -0.59 -19.79 -23.00
C LEU A 280 -1.83 -20.67 -22.82
N TYR A 281 -1.83 -21.81 -23.45
CA TYR A 281 -2.80 -22.86 -23.22
C TYR A 281 -2.14 -24.03 -22.48
N VAL A 282 -2.81 -24.57 -21.45
CA VAL A 282 -2.22 -25.59 -20.57
C VAL A 282 -3.02 -26.88 -20.64
N LYS A 283 -2.32 -27.98 -20.96
CA LYS A 283 -2.86 -29.33 -20.85
C LYS A 283 -2.23 -30.05 -19.67
N ILE A 284 -3.04 -30.75 -18.91
CA ILE A 284 -2.63 -31.51 -17.74
C ILE A 284 -3.11 -32.94 -17.92
N TYR A 285 -2.17 -33.88 -17.91
CA TYR A 285 -2.46 -35.29 -17.97
C TYR A 285 -2.31 -35.87 -16.56
N LEU A 286 -3.43 -36.34 -15.96
CA LEU A 286 -3.44 -36.94 -14.63
C LEU A 286 -3.52 -38.47 -14.71
N ASP A 287 -2.68 -39.13 -13.93
CA ASP A 287 -2.68 -40.58 -13.76
C ASP A 287 -2.23 -40.97 -12.34
N TYR A 288 -2.31 -42.26 -12.00
CA TYR A 288 -1.72 -42.81 -10.79
C TYR A 288 -0.41 -43.54 -11.10
N ASN A 289 0.58 -43.39 -10.24
CA ASN A 289 1.72 -44.30 -10.27
C ASN A 289 1.43 -45.63 -9.53
N GLU A 290 2.39 -46.54 -9.56
CA GLU A 290 2.29 -47.87 -8.90
C GLU A 290 2.02 -47.78 -7.39
N LYS A 291 2.45 -46.67 -6.73
CA LYS A 291 2.23 -46.44 -5.30
C LYS A 291 0.86 -45.77 -5.00
N GLY A 292 0.08 -45.49 -6.00
CA GLY A 292 -1.21 -44.79 -5.86
C GLY A 292 -1.13 -43.30 -5.70
N TYR A 293 0.02 -42.65 -5.92
CA TYR A 293 0.19 -41.23 -5.94
C TYR A 293 -0.30 -40.65 -7.25
N ILE A 294 -0.87 -39.40 -7.21
CA ILE A 294 -1.26 -38.70 -8.42
C ILE A 294 -0.02 -38.15 -9.12
N ILE A 295 0.12 -38.45 -10.40
CA ILE A 295 1.11 -37.83 -11.27
C ILE A 295 0.42 -36.87 -12.23
N ALA A 296 1.06 -35.73 -12.48
CA ALA A 296 0.61 -34.69 -13.41
C ALA A 296 1.72 -34.40 -14.42
N ASP A 297 1.49 -34.78 -15.67
CA ASP A 297 2.31 -34.37 -16.80
C ASP A 297 1.72 -33.11 -17.39
N ILE A 298 2.49 -31.99 -17.33
CA ILE A 298 2.06 -30.68 -17.80
C ILE A 298 2.63 -30.41 -19.19
N LYS A 299 1.79 -29.87 -20.04
CA LYS A 299 2.16 -29.36 -21.36
C LYS A 299 1.73 -27.91 -21.51
N PHE A 300 2.70 -27.08 -21.84
CA PHE A 300 2.46 -25.69 -22.25
C PHE A 300 2.36 -25.63 -23.78
N CYS A 301 1.32 -24.96 -24.25
CA CYS A 301 1.00 -24.85 -25.68
C CYS A 301 0.94 -23.37 -26.07
N TYR A 302 1.72 -22.99 -27.08
CA TYR A 302 1.72 -21.66 -27.71
C TYR A 302 1.42 -21.84 -29.19
N GLY A 303 0.15 -21.71 -29.55
CA GLY A 303 -0.31 -22.04 -30.90
C GLY A 303 -0.05 -23.52 -31.22
N ASN A 304 0.78 -23.81 -32.21
CA ASN A 304 1.12 -25.18 -32.62
C ASN A 304 2.33 -25.79 -31.90
N VAL A 305 2.96 -25.06 -30.99
CA VAL A 305 4.14 -25.52 -30.23
C VAL A 305 3.69 -26.01 -28.87
N GLU A 306 3.94 -27.31 -28.58
CA GLU A 306 3.66 -27.94 -27.31
C GLU A 306 4.95 -28.45 -26.68
N PHE A 307 5.18 -28.19 -25.39
CA PHE A 307 6.35 -28.66 -24.67
C PHE A 307 6.07 -28.91 -23.19
N ASN A 308 6.91 -29.70 -22.54
CA ASN A 308 6.88 -29.90 -21.09
C ASN A 308 7.70 -28.80 -20.42
N PRO A 309 7.12 -27.96 -19.51
CA PRO A 309 7.82 -26.84 -18.89
C PRO A 309 8.95 -27.25 -17.93
N ILE A 310 8.94 -28.51 -17.47
CA ILE A 310 9.96 -29.05 -16.54
C ILE A 310 11.22 -29.45 -17.31
N LYS A 311 11.09 -29.75 -18.60
CA LYS A 311 12.24 -30.07 -19.46
C LYS A 311 12.92 -28.79 -19.93
N ASN A 312 14.24 -28.77 -19.90
CA ASN A 312 15.00 -27.66 -20.47
C ASN A 312 14.90 -27.72 -22.02
N VAL A 313 14.00 -26.91 -22.61
CA VAL A 313 13.76 -26.88 -24.05
C VAL A 313 14.08 -25.48 -24.57
N ASN A 314 15.02 -25.40 -25.52
CA ASN A 314 15.27 -24.16 -26.24
C ASN A 314 14.24 -24.00 -27.37
N LEU A 315 13.35 -23.05 -27.27
CA LEU A 315 12.29 -22.81 -28.23
C LEU A 315 12.45 -21.42 -28.84
N GLU A 316 12.25 -21.33 -30.16
CA GLU A 316 12.27 -20.05 -30.90
C GLU A 316 10.92 -19.30 -30.83
N ILE A 317 10.25 -19.32 -29.68
CA ILE A 317 8.99 -18.64 -29.42
C ILE A 317 9.12 -17.66 -28.25
N THR A 318 8.30 -16.62 -28.27
CA THR A 318 8.19 -15.71 -27.12
C THR A 318 7.21 -16.31 -26.12
N ARG A 319 7.73 -16.72 -24.93
CA ARG A 319 6.98 -17.35 -23.85
C ARG A 319 6.48 -16.29 -22.89
N ASN A 320 5.32 -16.52 -22.27
CA ASN A 320 4.82 -15.71 -21.15
C ASN A 320 5.27 -16.33 -19.83
N ALA A 321 6.51 -16.03 -19.42
CA ALA A 321 7.12 -16.61 -18.23
C ALA A 321 6.33 -16.34 -16.95
N ILE A 322 5.55 -15.26 -16.89
CA ILE A 322 4.72 -14.93 -15.72
C ILE A 322 3.57 -15.91 -15.62
N GLN A 323 2.80 -16.09 -16.69
CA GLN A 323 1.69 -17.02 -16.70
C GLN A 323 2.16 -18.47 -16.49
N GLU A 324 3.31 -18.84 -17.07
CA GLU A 324 3.91 -20.16 -16.85
C GLU A 324 4.24 -20.40 -15.38
N ASN A 325 4.84 -19.42 -14.68
CA ASN A 325 5.13 -19.51 -13.26
C ASN A 325 3.84 -19.54 -12.42
N GLU A 326 2.83 -18.73 -12.72
CA GLU A 326 1.53 -18.76 -12.03
C GLU A 326 0.87 -20.14 -12.12
N VAL A 327 0.97 -20.80 -13.27
CA VAL A 327 0.49 -22.18 -13.44
C VAL A 327 1.26 -23.16 -12.55
N LEU A 328 2.59 -23.11 -12.56
CA LEU A 328 3.43 -23.98 -11.74
C LEU A 328 3.23 -23.73 -10.25
N ASP A 329 3.09 -22.47 -9.83
CA ASP A 329 2.79 -22.09 -8.46
C ASP A 329 1.44 -22.64 -7.97
N THR A 330 0.43 -22.72 -8.85
CA THR A 330 -0.86 -23.37 -8.53
C THR A 330 -0.64 -24.83 -8.10
N PHE A 331 0.21 -25.57 -8.80
CA PHE A 331 0.53 -26.95 -8.42
C PHE A 331 1.31 -27.03 -7.11
N VAL A 332 2.27 -26.14 -6.89
CA VAL A 332 3.05 -26.09 -5.63
C VAL A 332 2.14 -25.80 -4.44
N GLN A 333 1.20 -24.89 -4.57
CA GLN A 333 0.22 -24.54 -3.52
C GLN A 333 -0.71 -25.72 -3.19
N THR A 334 -1.15 -26.47 -4.18
CA THR A 334 -1.90 -27.73 -3.99
C THR A 334 -1.06 -28.81 -3.29
N GLY A 335 0.27 -28.70 -3.37
CA GLY A 335 1.21 -29.60 -2.71
C GLY A 335 1.83 -30.65 -3.62
N PHE A 336 1.73 -30.47 -4.93
CA PHE A 336 2.52 -31.27 -5.88
C PHE A 336 4.01 -30.97 -5.71
N MET A 337 4.83 -32.00 -5.84
CA MET A 337 6.28 -31.95 -5.77
C MET A 337 6.89 -32.29 -7.13
N LEU A 338 8.03 -31.69 -7.43
CA LEU A 338 8.74 -31.90 -8.68
C LEU A 338 9.44 -33.27 -8.69
N ASP A 339 9.10 -34.12 -9.66
CA ASP A 339 9.87 -35.32 -10.04
C ASP A 339 10.73 -35.00 -11.27
N SER A 340 11.92 -34.47 -11.01
CA SER A 340 12.85 -34.03 -12.07
C SER A 340 13.32 -35.18 -12.96
N ALA A 341 13.42 -36.40 -12.42
CA ALA A 341 13.88 -37.55 -13.17
C ALA A 341 12.91 -37.94 -14.32
N ASN A 342 11.61 -37.78 -14.07
CA ASN A 342 10.56 -38.10 -15.05
C ASN A 342 9.94 -36.83 -15.67
N ALA A 343 10.43 -35.63 -15.31
CA ALA A 343 9.93 -34.35 -15.76
C ALA A 343 8.41 -34.20 -15.60
N ARG A 344 7.90 -34.46 -14.38
CA ARG A 344 6.48 -34.43 -14.03
C ARG A 344 6.30 -33.95 -12.59
N LEU A 345 5.06 -33.70 -12.19
CA LEU A 345 4.71 -33.36 -10.82
C LEU A 345 4.02 -34.56 -10.13
N VAL A 346 4.24 -34.70 -8.82
CA VAL A 346 3.71 -35.84 -8.04
C VAL A 346 3.05 -35.33 -6.77
N LEU A 347 1.82 -35.75 -6.49
CA LEU A 347 1.11 -35.55 -5.24
C LEU A 347 1.11 -36.86 -4.44
N ALA A 348 1.95 -36.93 -3.40
CA ALA A 348 2.25 -38.17 -2.68
C ALA A 348 1.63 -38.27 -1.27
N ASN A 349 0.89 -37.23 -0.81
CA ASN A 349 0.25 -37.23 0.50
C ASN A 349 -1.23 -37.58 0.38
N ASP A 350 -1.71 -38.59 1.12
CA ASP A 350 -3.09 -39.09 1.03
C ASP A 350 -4.15 -38.05 1.36
N GLU A 351 -3.91 -37.18 2.34
CA GLU A 351 -4.81 -36.09 2.69
C GLU A 351 -4.89 -35.05 1.56
N LYS A 352 -3.75 -34.68 0.99
CA LYS A 352 -3.70 -33.75 -0.15
C LYS A 352 -4.32 -34.36 -1.40
N ILE A 353 -4.12 -35.66 -1.65
CA ILE A 353 -4.78 -36.39 -2.74
C ILE A 353 -6.30 -36.30 -2.56
N TYR A 354 -6.79 -36.56 -1.35
CA TYR A 354 -8.22 -36.47 -1.06
C TYR A 354 -8.76 -35.06 -1.27
N ASN A 355 -8.07 -34.04 -0.77
CA ASN A 355 -8.47 -32.64 -0.94
C ASN A 355 -8.47 -32.24 -2.41
N PHE A 356 -7.45 -32.60 -3.16
CA PHE A 356 -7.36 -32.35 -4.60
C PHE A 356 -8.55 -32.95 -5.35
N LEU A 357 -8.81 -34.24 -5.16
CA LEU A 357 -9.89 -34.93 -5.86
C LEU A 357 -11.29 -34.50 -5.44
N SER A 358 -11.47 -34.07 -4.19
CA SER A 358 -12.78 -33.70 -3.65
C SER A 358 -13.16 -32.22 -3.83
N LYS A 359 -12.18 -31.34 -3.97
CA LYS A 359 -12.42 -29.89 -3.95
C LYS A 359 -11.72 -29.11 -5.05
N GLU A 360 -10.46 -29.46 -5.35
CA GLU A 360 -9.60 -28.61 -6.18
C GLU A 360 -9.61 -29.00 -7.66
N ILE A 361 -9.87 -30.28 -7.99
CA ILE A 361 -9.85 -30.78 -9.37
C ILE A 361 -10.86 -30.05 -10.28
N GLU A 362 -12.02 -29.66 -9.74
CA GLU A 362 -13.01 -28.90 -10.51
C GLU A 362 -12.48 -27.50 -10.91
N ASP A 363 -11.70 -26.87 -10.04
CA ASP A 363 -11.10 -25.57 -10.34
C ASP A 363 -9.96 -25.69 -11.34
N TYR A 364 -9.22 -26.80 -11.32
CA TYR A 364 -8.26 -27.13 -12.36
C TYR A 364 -8.95 -27.33 -13.71
N MET A 365 -10.08 -28.07 -13.75
CA MET A 365 -10.86 -28.30 -14.97
C MET A 365 -11.48 -27.02 -15.54
N LYS A 366 -11.75 -26.01 -14.71
CA LYS A 366 -12.23 -24.71 -15.17
C LYS A 366 -11.12 -23.86 -15.79
N LYS A 367 -9.89 -24.00 -15.27
CA LYS A 367 -8.74 -23.20 -15.68
C LYS A 367 -7.91 -23.82 -16.80
N PHE A 368 -7.85 -25.14 -16.88
CA PHE A 368 -6.95 -25.90 -17.73
C PHE A 368 -7.68 -27.02 -18.47
N GLU A 369 -7.12 -27.47 -19.57
CA GLU A 369 -7.55 -28.74 -20.20
C GLU A 369 -6.98 -29.91 -19.38
N VAL A 370 -7.83 -30.55 -18.58
CA VAL A 370 -7.44 -31.68 -17.74
C VAL A 370 -7.88 -33.00 -18.43
N LEU A 371 -6.90 -33.81 -18.78
CA LEU A 371 -7.07 -35.13 -19.38
C LEU A 371 -6.72 -36.19 -18.33
N VAL A 372 -7.60 -37.15 -18.11
CA VAL A 372 -7.42 -38.20 -17.09
C VAL A 372 -7.35 -39.57 -17.75
N ALA A 373 -6.44 -40.42 -17.28
CA ALA A 373 -6.34 -41.81 -17.72
C ALA A 373 -7.60 -42.60 -17.34
N GLU A 374 -7.93 -43.65 -18.10
CA GLU A 374 -9.10 -44.51 -17.78
C GLU A 374 -9.03 -45.12 -16.40
N ASP A 375 -7.84 -45.53 -15.96
CA ASP A 375 -7.63 -46.11 -14.63
C ASP A 375 -7.76 -45.06 -13.51
N PHE A 376 -7.49 -43.79 -13.79
CA PHE A 376 -7.75 -42.68 -12.89
C PHE A 376 -9.25 -42.57 -12.60
N LYS A 377 -10.10 -42.57 -13.62
CA LYS A 377 -11.57 -42.52 -13.49
C LYS A 377 -12.13 -43.71 -12.70
N LYS A 378 -11.61 -44.95 -12.92
CA LYS A 378 -12.09 -46.14 -12.24
C LYS A 378 -11.75 -46.20 -10.76
N LYS A 379 -10.57 -45.70 -10.36
CA LYS A 379 -10.15 -45.65 -8.95
C LYS A 379 -10.90 -44.59 -8.16
N ASP A 380 -11.22 -43.44 -8.77
CA ASP A 380 -12.02 -42.37 -8.15
C ASP A 380 -13.42 -42.85 -7.78
N ILE A 381 -14.11 -43.55 -8.69
CA ILE A 381 -15.46 -44.07 -8.44
C ILE A 381 -15.45 -45.11 -7.29
N LYS A 382 -14.40 -45.90 -7.15
CA LYS A 382 -14.27 -46.86 -6.04
C LYS A 382 -14.00 -46.16 -4.70
N LYS A 383 -13.14 -45.14 -4.63
CA LYS A 383 -12.87 -44.35 -3.41
C LYS A 383 -14.13 -43.60 -2.93
N ILE A 384 -14.86 -42.98 -3.81
CA ILE A 384 -16.11 -42.27 -3.48
C ILE A 384 -17.18 -43.25 -2.94
N LYS A 385 -17.29 -44.45 -3.52
CA LYS A 385 -18.22 -45.51 -3.00
C LYS A 385 -17.83 -46.01 -1.62
N ILE A 386 -16.56 -46.17 -1.32
CA ILE A 386 -16.07 -46.63 0.00
C ILE A 386 -16.32 -45.56 1.07
N ILE A 387 -16.13 -44.28 0.76
CA ILE A 387 -16.41 -43.17 1.70
C ILE A 387 -17.92 -43.06 1.99
N ASN A 388 -18.79 -43.21 0.99
CA ASN A 388 -20.23 -43.20 1.19
C ASN A 388 -20.73 -44.46 1.97
N CYS A 389 -20.06 -45.59 1.90
CA CYS A 389 -20.39 -46.77 2.72
C CYS A 389 -19.98 -46.62 4.19
N HIS A 390 -18.95 -45.84 4.50
CA HIS A 390 -18.54 -45.60 5.90
C HIS A 390 -19.35 -44.50 6.59
N LEU A 391 -19.90 -43.53 5.84
CA LEU A 391 -20.79 -42.51 6.38
C LEU A 391 -22.25 -42.97 6.57
N GLY A 392 -22.63 -44.11 6.00
CA GLY A 392 -23.98 -44.71 6.11
C GLY A 392 -24.17 -45.72 7.26
N GLN A 393 -23.15 -46.02 8.05
CA GLN A 393 -23.26 -46.95 9.18
C GLN A 393 -23.19 -46.29 10.56
N GLY A 394 -23.34 -44.96 10.65
CA GLY A 394 -23.37 -44.20 11.89
C GLY A 394 -24.70 -43.44 12.02
N ALA A 395 -25.83 -44.19 12.16
CA ALA A 395 -27.12 -43.69 12.62
C ALA A 395 -27.72 -44.73 13.56
#